data_30c01d4af4b84a8a3fadfbb8d4bf63cb
#
_entry.id   30c01d4af4b84a8a3fadfbb8d4bf63cb
#
_cell.length_a   1.000
_cell.length_b   1.000
_cell.length_c   1.000
_cell.angle_alpha   90.00
_cell.angle_beta   90.00
_cell.angle_gamma   90.00
#
_symmetry.space_group_name_H-M   'P 1'
#
loop_
_entity.id
_entity.type
_entity.pdbx_description
1 polymer ?
#
loop_
_entity_poly.entity_id
_entity_poly.type
_entity_poly.pdbx_seq_one_letter_code
_entity_poly.pdbx_strand_id
1 'polypeptide(L)'
;VGDQLLVLLAARIHSKLKANEKLLRIGGDEFLMVLERATIDTASETAEEVLGWIQDSFLIAGKEINISSSIGIAMYPDHANNLQDLLINADAAMLTSKNQGRNTYSFFNFTADQQEAKSQTKLINDLYKAVEEQQFVLFYQPKFTTKKREICGVEALIRWNHPSLGLLAPNMFIPGAEKTGLIIPMGYWALEQACKQIQIWEQNGSNYFPVAVNLSAVQFEHKHLFSTLEGLFQKYQIKPNHLAIEITESTAMHHIDASIATFERLRKMGIKVAIDD
;
A
#
# COMPACT_ATOMS: atom_id res chain seq x y z
N VAL A 1 -22.10 -2.38 -0.49
CA VAL A 1 -21.54 -2.70 -1.83
C VAL A 1 -20.52 -3.80 -1.71
N GLY A 2 -19.45 -3.66 -0.89
CA GLY A 2 -18.38 -4.65 -0.76
C GLY A 2 -18.87 -6.05 -0.39
N ASP A 3 -19.68 -6.18 0.66
CA ASP A 3 -20.21 -7.49 1.09
C ASP A 3 -21.10 -8.13 0.02
N GLN A 4 -21.90 -7.32 -0.71
CA GLN A 4 -22.72 -7.82 -1.81
C GLN A 4 -21.86 -8.34 -2.96
N LEU A 5 -20.74 -7.67 -3.26
CA LEU A 5 -19.79 -8.10 -4.27
C LEU A 5 -19.19 -9.47 -3.91
N LEU A 6 -18.73 -9.63 -2.67
CA LEU A 6 -18.15 -10.88 -2.19
C LEU A 6 -19.16 -12.04 -2.21
N VAL A 7 -20.43 -11.77 -1.89
CA VAL A 7 -21.50 -12.79 -1.99
C VAL A 7 -21.74 -13.19 -3.45
N LEU A 8 -21.82 -12.21 -4.36
CA LEU A 8 -22.01 -12.47 -5.79
C LEU A 8 -20.80 -13.19 -6.40
N LEU A 9 -19.58 -12.81 -6.02
CA LEU A 9 -18.36 -13.48 -6.43
C LEU A 9 -18.35 -14.94 -5.97
N ALA A 10 -18.59 -15.18 -4.69
CA ALA A 10 -18.68 -16.54 -4.14
C ALA A 10 -19.74 -17.39 -4.85
N ALA A 11 -20.93 -16.84 -5.09
CA ALA A 11 -22.00 -17.52 -5.79
C ALA A 11 -21.62 -17.83 -7.26
N ARG A 12 -20.98 -16.88 -7.96
CA ARG A 12 -20.52 -17.08 -9.33
C ARG A 12 -19.49 -18.21 -9.42
N ILE A 13 -18.46 -18.20 -8.57
CA ILE A 13 -17.46 -19.27 -8.54
C ILE A 13 -18.11 -20.59 -8.16
N HIS A 14 -18.89 -20.61 -7.07
CA HIS A 14 -19.53 -21.84 -6.58
C HIS A 14 -20.42 -22.50 -7.63
N SER A 15 -21.13 -21.72 -8.46
CA SER A 15 -22.00 -22.26 -9.52
C SER A 15 -21.25 -22.98 -10.65
N LYS A 16 -19.93 -22.79 -10.73
CA LYS A 16 -19.05 -23.33 -11.79
C LYS A 16 -18.09 -24.40 -11.27
N LEU A 17 -18.09 -24.68 -9.96
CA LEU A 17 -17.22 -25.68 -9.35
C LEU A 17 -17.56 -27.10 -9.84
N LYS A 18 -16.51 -27.89 -10.06
CA LYS A 18 -16.59 -29.33 -10.33
C LYS A 18 -16.73 -30.10 -9.01
N ALA A 19 -17.11 -31.37 -9.07
CA ALA A 19 -17.38 -32.17 -7.88
C ALA A 19 -16.17 -32.37 -6.94
N ASN A 20 -14.95 -32.25 -7.48
CA ASN A 20 -13.68 -32.37 -6.75
C ASN A 20 -13.09 -31.03 -6.33
N GLU A 21 -13.83 -29.96 -6.48
CA GLU A 21 -13.41 -28.59 -6.16
C GLU A 21 -14.23 -28.05 -5.00
N LYS A 22 -13.56 -27.35 -4.09
CA LYS A 22 -14.20 -26.73 -2.92
C LYS A 22 -13.73 -25.28 -2.80
N LEU A 23 -14.65 -24.38 -2.54
CA LEU A 23 -14.39 -22.98 -2.28
C LEU A 23 -14.67 -22.65 -0.83
N LEU A 24 -13.72 -22.00 -0.15
CA LEU A 24 -13.85 -21.51 1.21
C LEU A 24 -13.47 -20.02 1.23
N ARG A 25 -14.14 -19.23 2.07
CA ARG A 25 -13.71 -17.85 2.37
C ARG A 25 -12.92 -17.86 3.66
N ILE A 26 -11.66 -17.38 3.61
CA ILE A 26 -10.77 -17.36 4.78
C ILE A 26 -11.00 -16.09 5.60
N GLY A 27 -11.16 -14.95 4.95
CA GLY A 27 -11.41 -13.67 5.61
C GLY A 27 -11.30 -12.51 4.62
N GLY A 28 -11.87 -11.34 4.96
CA GLY A 28 -11.79 -10.18 4.09
C GLY A 28 -12.25 -10.47 2.66
N ASP A 29 -11.38 -10.25 1.69
CA ASP A 29 -11.53 -10.54 0.26
C ASP A 29 -10.81 -11.82 -0.19
N GLU A 30 -10.34 -12.64 0.75
CA GLU A 30 -9.55 -13.85 0.49
C GLU A 30 -10.41 -15.10 0.43
N PHE A 31 -10.22 -15.86 -0.64
CA PHE A 31 -10.83 -17.16 -0.88
C PHE A 31 -9.77 -18.24 -1.06
N LEU A 32 -10.05 -19.43 -0.54
CA LEU A 32 -9.26 -20.63 -0.75
C LEU A 32 -10.05 -21.60 -1.63
N MET A 33 -9.41 -22.08 -2.68
CA MET A 33 -9.95 -23.14 -3.50
C MET A 33 -9.12 -24.41 -3.33
N VAL A 34 -9.77 -25.53 -3.08
CA VAL A 34 -9.12 -26.83 -2.92
C VAL A 34 -9.52 -27.71 -4.10
N LEU A 35 -8.54 -28.22 -4.81
CA LEU A 35 -8.70 -29.14 -5.92
C LEU A 35 -8.16 -30.52 -5.49
N GLU A 36 -9.04 -31.52 -5.44
CA GLU A 36 -8.64 -32.90 -5.09
C GLU A 36 -8.06 -33.57 -6.33
N ARG A 37 -6.87 -34.19 -6.19
CA ARG A 37 -6.18 -34.97 -7.24
C ARG A 37 -5.85 -34.13 -8.50
N ALA A 38 -5.54 -32.85 -8.30
CA ALA A 38 -5.15 -31.98 -9.38
C ALA A 38 -3.71 -32.24 -9.84
N THR A 39 -3.49 -32.15 -11.12
CA THR A 39 -2.15 -32.02 -11.75
C THR A 39 -1.81 -30.53 -11.92
N ILE A 40 -0.56 -30.22 -12.30
CA ILE A 40 -0.15 -28.85 -12.64
C ILE A 40 -1.03 -28.30 -13.76
N ASP A 41 -1.31 -29.11 -14.79
CA ASP A 41 -2.11 -28.67 -15.94
C ASP A 41 -3.56 -28.36 -15.52
N THR A 42 -4.21 -29.26 -14.75
CA THR A 42 -5.58 -29.03 -14.28
C THR A 42 -5.67 -27.87 -13.30
N ALA A 43 -4.64 -27.64 -12.49
CA ALA A 43 -4.60 -26.48 -11.58
C ALA A 43 -4.42 -25.16 -12.36
N SER A 44 -3.61 -25.17 -13.44
CA SER A 44 -3.45 -24.03 -14.34
C SER A 44 -4.76 -23.70 -15.07
N GLU A 45 -5.39 -24.69 -15.68
CA GLU A 45 -6.67 -24.55 -16.38
C GLU A 45 -7.75 -23.97 -15.43
N THR A 46 -7.87 -24.52 -14.22
CA THR A 46 -8.84 -24.03 -13.24
C THR A 46 -8.52 -22.59 -12.82
N ALA A 47 -7.26 -22.23 -12.66
CA ALA A 47 -6.87 -20.85 -12.32
C ALA A 47 -7.24 -19.85 -13.43
N GLU A 48 -7.01 -20.22 -14.71
CA GLU A 48 -7.41 -19.42 -15.88
C GLU A 48 -8.93 -19.28 -15.97
N GLU A 49 -9.67 -20.39 -15.78
CA GLU A 49 -11.13 -20.36 -15.72
C GLU A 49 -11.63 -19.40 -14.64
N VAL A 50 -11.08 -19.49 -13.41
CA VAL A 50 -11.45 -18.63 -12.28
C VAL A 50 -11.16 -17.16 -12.57
N LEU A 51 -9.98 -16.84 -13.11
CA LEU A 51 -9.65 -15.46 -13.52
C LEU A 51 -10.64 -14.93 -14.54
N GLY A 52 -11.01 -15.74 -15.54
CA GLY A 52 -12.03 -15.39 -16.53
C GLY A 52 -13.39 -15.12 -15.88
N TRP A 53 -13.83 -15.95 -14.92
CA TRP A 53 -15.11 -15.73 -14.23
C TRP A 53 -15.13 -14.47 -13.38
N ILE A 54 -13.99 -14.05 -12.84
CA ILE A 54 -13.87 -12.84 -12.02
C ILE A 54 -13.84 -11.58 -12.89
N GLN A 55 -13.32 -11.67 -14.12
CA GLN A 55 -13.26 -10.53 -15.06
C GLN A 55 -14.62 -10.05 -15.53
N ASP A 56 -15.63 -10.93 -15.57
CA ASP A 56 -16.99 -10.54 -15.92
C ASP A 56 -17.53 -9.53 -14.91
N SER A 57 -18.07 -8.41 -15.38
CA SER A 57 -18.60 -7.35 -14.53
C SER A 57 -19.69 -7.83 -13.57
N PHE A 58 -19.77 -7.17 -12.42
CA PHE A 58 -20.82 -7.38 -11.41
C PHE A 58 -21.78 -6.19 -11.42
N LEU A 59 -23.08 -6.44 -11.54
CA LEU A 59 -24.09 -5.39 -11.46
C LEU A 59 -24.58 -5.25 -10.00
N ILE A 60 -24.21 -4.16 -9.32
CA ILE A 60 -24.60 -3.90 -7.94
C ILE A 60 -25.24 -2.51 -7.85
N ALA A 61 -26.47 -2.44 -7.35
CA ALA A 61 -27.23 -1.20 -7.24
C ALA A 61 -27.28 -0.38 -8.56
N GLY A 62 -27.35 -1.08 -9.70
CA GLY A 62 -27.41 -0.45 -11.03
C GLY A 62 -26.06 0.04 -11.58
N LYS A 63 -24.95 -0.26 -10.90
CA LYS A 63 -23.59 0.07 -11.35
C LYS A 63 -22.83 -1.20 -11.72
N GLU A 64 -22.10 -1.15 -12.81
CA GLU A 64 -21.15 -2.19 -13.19
C GLU A 64 -19.86 -2.01 -12.39
N ILE A 65 -19.41 -3.10 -11.75
CA ILE A 65 -18.18 -3.16 -10.98
C ILE A 65 -17.29 -4.21 -11.62
N ASN A 66 -16.07 -3.82 -11.99
CA ASN A 66 -15.04 -4.71 -12.48
C ASN A 66 -14.00 -4.91 -11.36
N ILE A 67 -13.61 -6.16 -11.17
CA ILE A 67 -12.58 -6.56 -10.21
C ILE A 67 -11.55 -7.43 -10.89
N SER A 68 -10.38 -7.55 -10.28
CA SER A 68 -9.33 -8.48 -10.68
C SER A 68 -8.89 -9.32 -9.48
N SER A 69 -8.28 -10.44 -9.73
CA SER A 69 -7.76 -11.33 -8.70
C SER A 69 -6.31 -11.70 -8.98
N SER A 70 -5.60 -12.06 -7.92
CA SER A 70 -4.29 -12.70 -8.01
C SER A 70 -4.39 -14.06 -7.34
N ILE A 71 -3.94 -15.10 -8.02
CA ILE A 71 -4.06 -16.48 -7.56
C ILE A 71 -2.67 -17.05 -7.28
N GLY A 72 -2.48 -17.64 -6.10
CA GLY A 72 -1.30 -18.42 -5.77
C GLY A 72 -1.65 -19.90 -5.67
N ILE A 73 -0.83 -20.75 -6.24
CA ILE A 73 -1.05 -22.19 -6.32
C ILE A 73 0.08 -22.94 -5.63
N ALA A 74 -0.27 -23.79 -4.66
CA ALA A 74 0.65 -24.73 -4.05
C ALA A 74 0.11 -26.16 -4.19
N MET A 75 0.99 -27.10 -4.52
CA MET A 75 0.67 -28.50 -4.78
C MET A 75 1.17 -29.39 -3.64
N TYR A 76 0.35 -30.35 -3.21
CA TYR A 76 0.75 -31.40 -2.29
C TYR A 76 1.02 -32.68 -3.09
N PRO A 77 2.10 -33.43 -2.82
CA PRO A 77 3.13 -33.17 -1.80
C PRO A 77 4.31 -32.30 -2.26
N ASP A 78 4.33 -31.84 -3.52
CA ASP A 78 5.50 -31.25 -4.15
C ASP A 78 5.96 -29.93 -3.49
N HIS A 79 5.01 -29.13 -3.03
CA HIS A 79 5.28 -27.82 -2.45
C HIS A 79 5.17 -27.77 -0.93
N ALA A 80 4.63 -28.82 -0.26
CA ALA A 80 4.52 -28.89 1.19
C ALA A 80 4.23 -30.32 1.67
N ASN A 81 4.59 -30.61 2.94
CA ASN A 81 4.33 -31.90 3.58
C ASN A 81 3.14 -31.87 4.56
N ASN A 82 2.56 -30.72 4.79
CA ASN A 82 1.42 -30.50 5.67
C ASN A 82 0.55 -29.34 5.18
N LEU A 83 -0.66 -29.24 5.71
CA LEU A 83 -1.63 -28.22 5.31
C LEU A 83 -1.16 -26.79 5.62
N GLN A 84 -0.51 -26.58 6.75
CA GLN A 84 -0.08 -25.24 7.18
C GLN A 84 0.96 -24.67 6.21
N ASP A 85 1.99 -25.46 5.87
CA ASP A 85 3.01 -25.07 4.90
C ASP A 85 2.41 -24.89 3.50
N LEU A 86 1.43 -25.73 3.13
CA LEU A 86 0.75 -25.61 1.84
C LEU A 86 0.03 -24.27 1.69
N LEU A 87 -0.66 -23.83 2.75
CA LEU A 87 -1.32 -22.52 2.76
C LEU A 87 -0.33 -21.35 2.71
N ILE A 88 0.75 -21.44 3.51
CA ILE A 88 1.82 -20.41 3.50
C ILE A 88 2.44 -20.30 2.10
N ASN A 89 2.69 -21.42 1.45
CA ASN A 89 3.32 -21.44 0.14
C ASN A 89 2.36 -20.96 -0.97
N ALA A 90 1.07 -21.24 -0.85
CA ALA A 90 0.07 -20.68 -1.75
C ALA A 90 -0.04 -19.15 -1.60
N ASP A 91 0.03 -18.63 -0.36
CA ASP A 91 0.03 -17.18 -0.10
C ASP A 91 1.28 -16.49 -0.68
N ALA A 92 2.46 -17.09 -0.52
CA ALA A 92 3.70 -16.60 -1.14
C ALA A 92 3.59 -16.53 -2.68
N ALA A 93 3.03 -17.57 -3.31
CA ALA A 93 2.79 -17.57 -4.74
C ALA A 93 1.76 -16.52 -5.18
N MET A 94 0.72 -16.26 -4.37
CA MET A 94 -0.24 -15.19 -4.62
C MET A 94 0.42 -13.80 -4.58
N LEU A 95 1.35 -13.59 -3.65
CA LEU A 95 2.12 -12.36 -3.58
C LEU A 95 2.96 -12.15 -4.85
N THR A 96 3.57 -13.22 -5.37
CA THR A 96 4.28 -13.20 -6.65
C THR A 96 3.35 -12.77 -7.79
N SER A 97 2.12 -13.31 -7.86
CA SER A 97 1.11 -12.89 -8.83
C SER A 97 0.73 -11.41 -8.70
N LYS A 98 0.60 -10.90 -7.47
CA LYS A 98 0.35 -9.46 -7.21
C LYS A 98 1.48 -8.57 -7.74
N ASN A 99 2.73 -9.00 -7.57
CA ASN A 99 3.93 -8.26 -8.01
C ASN A 99 4.13 -8.32 -9.54
N GLN A 100 3.66 -9.37 -10.20
CA GLN A 100 3.69 -9.53 -11.67
C GLN A 100 2.62 -8.73 -12.44
N GLY A 101 1.88 -7.87 -11.77
CA GLY A 101 0.91 -6.98 -12.42
C GLY A 101 -0.55 -7.32 -12.12
N ARG A 102 -0.82 -8.22 -11.19
CA ARG A 102 -2.17 -8.71 -10.82
C ARG A 102 -2.90 -9.41 -11.98
N ASN A 103 -4.12 -9.84 -11.75
CA ASN A 103 -4.96 -10.54 -12.75
C ASN A 103 -4.26 -11.74 -13.42
N THR A 104 -3.52 -12.49 -12.63
CA THR A 104 -2.72 -13.64 -13.06
C THR A 104 -2.63 -14.66 -11.94
N TYR A 105 -2.06 -15.83 -12.24
CA TYR A 105 -1.73 -16.85 -11.25
C TYR A 105 -0.24 -17.19 -11.25
N SER A 106 0.27 -17.70 -10.14
CA SER A 106 1.64 -18.22 -10.02
C SER A 106 1.63 -19.50 -9.22
N PHE A 107 2.47 -20.44 -9.62
CA PHE A 107 2.79 -21.61 -8.78
C PHE A 107 3.87 -21.24 -7.78
N PHE A 108 3.77 -21.85 -6.58
CA PHE A 108 4.85 -21.74 -5.61
C PHE A 108 6.14 -22.32 -6.20
N ASN A 109 7.23 -21.58 -6.08
CA ASN A 109 8.55 -22.01 -6.53
C ASN A 109 9.52 -21.91 -5.36
N PHE A 110 9.98 -23.04 -4.84
CA PHE A 110 10.86 -23.15 -3.67
C PHE A 110 12.08 -22.22 -3.73
N THR A 111 12.66 -22.04 -4.89
CA THR A 111 13.85 -21.20 -5.06
C THR A 111 13.55 -19.72 -5.20
N ALA A 112 12.53 -19.35 -5.95
CA ALA A 112 12.16 -17.96 -6.18
C ALA A 112 11.43 -17.36 -4.97
N ASP A 113 10.42 -18.06 -4.43
CA ASP A 113 9.59 -17.53 -3.36
C ASP A 113 10.31 -17.53 -2.00
N GLN A 114 11.19 -18.50 -1.72
CA GLN A 114 12.08 -18.44 -0.55
C GLN A 114 13.11 -17.31 -0.66
N GLN A 115 13.59 -17.02 -1.86
CA GLN A 115 14.53 -15.93 -2.09
C GLN A 115 13.84 -14.56 -1.95
N GLU A 116 12.59 -14.45 -2.40
CA GLU A 116 11.77 -13.25 -2.23
C GLU A 116 11.39 -13.02 -0.76
N ALA A 117 10.95 -14.04 -0.03
CA ALA A 117 10.67 -13.96 1.40
C ALA A 117 11.92 -13.59 2.21
N LYS A 118 13.08 -14.18 1.90
CA LYS A 118 14.38 -13.80 2.52
C LYS A 118 14.76 -12.36 2.16
N SER A 119 14.53 -11.94 0.94
CA SER A 119 14.82 -10.57 0.48
C SER A 119 13.93 -9.55 1.19
N GLN A 120 12.64 -9.84 1.38
CA GLN A 120 11.73 -8.98 2.12
C GLN A 120 12.10 -8.90 3.60
N THR A 121 12.43 -10.04 4.25
CA THR A 121 12.90 -10.05 5.63
C THR A 121 14.19 -9.25 5.79
N LYS A 122 15.12 -9.40 4.85
CA LYS A 122 16.35 -8.60 4.82
C LYS A 122 16.05 -7.12 4.66
N LEU A 123 15.18 -6.76 3.72
CA LEU A 123 14.80 -5.36 3.47
C LEU A 123 14.17 -4.72 4.71
N ILE A 124 13.34 -5.46 5.47
CA ILE A 124 12.77 -4.99 6.75
C ILE A 124 13.89 -4.75 7.78
N ASN A 125 14.85 -5.67 7.91
CA ASN A 125 15.98 -5.50 8.82
C ASN A 125 16.87 -4.31 8.41
N ASP A 126 17.10 -4.12 7.12
CA ASP A 126 17.85 -2.99 6.61
C ASP A 126 17.07 -1.67 6.81
N LEU A 127 15.73 -1.70 6.82
CA LEU A 127 14.87 -0.55 7.08
C LEU A 127 15.02 -0.01 8.52
N TYR A 128 15.20 -0.88 9.52
CA TYR A 128 15.54 -0.45 10.89
C TYR A 128 16.83 0.38 10.92
N LYS A 129 17.86 -0.09 10.22
CA LYS A 129 19.13 0.65 10.10
C LYS A 129 18.97 1.94 9.32
N ALA A 130 18.15 1.93 8.27
CA ALA A 130 17.90 3.10 7.44
C ALA A 130 17.32 4.29 8.22
N VAL A 131 16.46 4.01 9.21
CA VAL A 131 15.92 5.03 10.12
C VAL A 131 17.04 5.62 10.99
N GLU A 132 17.92 4.77 11.54
CA GLU A 132 19.03 5.21 12.42
C GLU A 132 20.12 5.95 11.63
N GLU A 133 20.46 5.47 10.46
CA GLU A 133 21.57 5.98 9.63
C GLU A 133 21.14 7.08 8.65
N GLN A 134 19.87 7.53 8.73
CA GLN A 134 19.32 8.60 7.88
C GLN A 134 19.48 8.35 6.38
N GLN A 135 19.22 7.13 5.92
CA GLN A 135 19.38 6.72 4.52
C GLN A 135 18.24 7.19 3.60
N PHE A 136 17.26 7.94 4.13
CA PHE A 136 16.16 8.46 3.33
C PHE A 136 16.50 9.82 2.72
N VAL A 137 15.86 10.10 1.57
CA VAL A 137 15.91 11.41 0.90
C VAL A 137 14.51 11.79 0.43
N LEU A 138 14.22 13.09 0.34
CA LEU A 138 13.00 13.59 -0.27
C LEU A 138 13.29 14.08 -1.69
N PHE A 139 12.47 13.60 -2.64
CA PHE A 139 12.37 14.14 -3.97
C PHE A 139 11.14 15.06 -4.03
N TYR A 140 11.21 16.11 -4.79
CA TYR A 140 10.15 17.11 -4.87
C TYR A 140 9.57 17.15 -6.28
N GLN A 141 8.29 16.75 -6.40
CA GLN A 141 7.57 16.76 -7.67
C GLN A 141 6.68 18.01 -7.75
N PRO A 142 6.84 18.87 -8.76
CA PRO A 142 6.03 20.07 -8.89
C PRO A 142 4.59 19.73 -9.28
N LYS A 143 3.63 20.42 -8.63
CA LYS A 143 2.21 20.41 -8.94
C LYS A 143 1.85 21.66 -9.74
N PHE A 144 1.07 21.48 -10.80
CA PHE A 144 0.70 22.58 -11.72
C PHE A 144 -0.80 22.84 -11.70
N THR A 145 -1.17 24.10 -11.83
CA THR A 145 -2.57 24.46 -12.08
C THR A 145 -2.99 24.03 -13.49
N THR A 146 -4.18 23.43 -13.62
CA THR A 146 -4.70 22.95 -14.91
C THR A 146 -4.89 24.07 -15.96
N LYS A 147 -5.30 25.27 -15.54
CA LYS A 147 -5.61 26.39 -16.44
C LYS A 147 -4.39 27.13 -16.93
N LYS A 148 -3.44 27.46 -16.04
CA LYS A 148 -2.31 28.33 -16.35
C LYS A 148 -0.98 27.60 -16.50
N ARG A 149 -0.92 26.31 -16.12
CA ARG A 149 0.32 25.52 -16.03
C ARG A 149 1.39 26.17 -15.17
N GLU A 150 0.97 26.96 -14.17
CA GLU A 150 1.87 27.54 -13.18
C GLU A 150 2.05 26.57 -12.02
N ILE A 151 3.24 26.53 -11.41
CA ILE A 151 3.50 25.73 -10.22
C ILE A 151 2.64 26.27 -9.09
N CYS A 152 1.86 25.39 -8.45
CA CYS A 152 1.00 25.74 -7.32
C CYS A 152 1.35 25.03 -6.01
N GLY A 153 2.30 24.11 -6.06
CA GLY A 153 2.80 23.33 -4.93
C GLY A 153 3.87 22.36 -5.37
N VAL A 154 4.43 21.65 -4.41
CA VAL A 154 5.32 20.53 -4.64
C VAL A 154 4.93 19.39 -3.74
N GLU A 155 5.12 18.16 -4.19
CA GLU A 155 4.93 16.95 -3.40
C GLU A 155 6.28 16.39 -2.98
N ALA A 156 6.44 16.14 -1.68
CA ALA A 156 7.64 15.54 -1.11
C ALA A 156 7.50 14.01 -1.14
N LEU A 157 8.25 13.37 -1.99
CA LEU A 157 8.23 11.95 -2.22
C LEU A 157 9.44 11.29 -1.58
N ILE A 158 9.23 10.49 -0.56
CA ILE A 158 10.29 9.75 0.11
C ILE A 158 10.94 8.75 -0.83
N ARG A 159 12.27 8.63 -0.75
CA ARG A 159 13.08 7.61 -1.40
C ARG A 159 14.07 7.06 -0.39
N TRP A 160 14.42 5.82 -0.53
CA TRP A 160 15.44 5.19 0.30
C TRP A 160 16.72 4.98 -0.51
N ASN A 161 17.79 5.63 -0.09
CA ASN A 161 19.11 5.44 -0.68
C ASN A 161 19.78 4.24 -0.02
N HIS A 162 19.38 3.04 -0.45
CA HIS A 162 19.84 1.79 0.13
C HIS A 162 21.30 1.51 -0.25
N PRO A 163 22.20 1.15 0.71
CA PRO A 163 23.64 1.01 0.45
C PRO A 163 24.02 0.00 -0.65
N SER A 164 23.26 -1.07 -0.81
CA SER A 164 23.54 -2.13 -1.79
C SER A 164 22.56 -2.23 -2.94
N LEU A 165 21.32 -1.69 -2.79
CA LEU A 165 20.26 -1.77 -3.80
C LEU A 165 20.07 -0.44 -4.56
N GLY A 166 20.77 0.62 -4.17
CA GLY A 166 20.61 1.95 -4.76
C GLY A 166 19.34 2.65 -4.31
N LEU A 167 18.78 3.50 -5.15
CA LEU A 167 17.62 4.31 -4.84
C LEU A 167 16.32 3.51 -4.95
N LEU A 168 15.67 3.24 -3.82
CA LEU A 168 14.41 2.49 -3.76
C LEU A 168 13.19 3.41 -3.74
N ALA A 169 12.15 3.01 -4.48
CA ALA A 169 10.85 3.68 -4.51
C ALA A 169 9.98 3.26 -3.29
N PRO A 170 9.00 4.10 -2.88
CA PRO A 170 8.18 3.88 -1.70
C PRO A 170 7.45 2.53 -1.66
N ASN A 171 6.94 2.06 -2.78
CA ASN A 171 6.23 0.77 -2.89
C ASN A 171 7.07 -0.44 -2.46
N MET A 172 8.40 -0.31 -2.47
CA MET A 172 9.30 -1.39 -2.05
C MET A 172 9.43 -1.52 -0.54
N PHE A 173 9.24 -0.43 0.23
CA PHE A 173 9.54 -0.43 1.67
C PHE A 173 8.41 0.11 2.56
N ILE A 174 7.49 0.93 2.06
CA ILE A 174 6.37 1.48 2.86
C ILE A 174 5.51 0.36 3.46
N PRO A 175 5.10 -0.70 2.71
CA PRO A 175 4.31 -1.78 3.31
C PRO A 175 5.02 -2.49 4.47
N GLY A 176 6.34 -2.65 4.38
CA GLY A 176 7.18 -3.18 5.47
C GLY A 176 7.27 -2.22 6.66
N ALA A 177 7.40 -0.92 6.40
CA ALA A 177 7.41 0.12 7.42
C ALA A 177 6.08 0.20 8.20
N GLU A 178 4.94 0.05 7.52
CA GLU A 178 3.62 0.04 8.16
C GLU A 178 3.44 -1.18 9.06
N LYS A 179 3.77 -2.38 8.58
CA LYS A 179 3.70 -3.63 9.34
C LYS A 179 4.57 -3.61 10.61
N THR A 180 5.71 -2.94 10.56
CA THR A 180 6.68 -2.87 11.67
C THR A 180 6.54 -1.64 12.57
N GLY A 181 5.67 -0.70 12.20
CA GLY A 181 5.54 0.59 12.89
C GLY A 181 6.65 1.60 12.59
N LEU A 182 7.64 1.25 11.76
CA LEU A 182 8.71 2.16 11.35
C LEU A 182 8.19 3.33 10.50
N ILE A 183 6.99 3.19 9.94
CA ILE A 183 6.32 4.26 9.21
C ILE A 183 6.18 5.54 10.07
N ILE A 184 6.04 5.42 11.40
CA ILE A 184 5.89 6.56 12.30
C ILE A 184 7.16 7.42 12.37
N PRO A 185 8.34 6.88 12.77
CA PRO A 185 9.56 7.67 12.77
C PRO A 185 9.97 8.15 11.37
N MET A 186 9.73 7.36 10.32
CA MET A 186 9.97 7.77 8.93
C MET A 186 9.13 8.98 8.52
N GLY A 187 7.86 9.01 8.87
CA GLY A 187 6.99 10.13 8.54
C GLY A 187 7.33 11.39 9.32
N TYR A 188 7.71 11.26 10.58
CA TYR A 188 8.20 12.42 11.33
C TYR A 188 9.50 12.97 10.75
N TRP A 189 10.39 12.10 10.31
CA TRP A 189 11.57 12.51 9.57
C TRP A 189 11.19 13.23 8.26
N ALA A 190 10.24 12.68 7.49
CA ALA A 190 9.80 13.30 6.24
C ALA A 190 9.17 14.69 6.46
N LEU A 191 8.31 14.84 7.48
CA LEU A 191 7.75 16.12 7.89
C LEU A 191 8.85 17.13 8.28
N GLU A 192 9.84 16.67 9.05
CA GLU A 192 10.95 17.52 9.46
C GLU A 192 11.80 17.97 8.26
N GLN A 193 12.15 17.06 7.33
CA GLN A 193 12.89 17.44 6.13
C GLN A 193 12.11 18.38 5.22
N ALA A 194 10.79 18.19 5.09
CA ALA A 194 9.93 19.11 4.35
C ALA A 194 9.93 20.51 4.98
N CYS A 195 9.78 20.61 6.30
CA CYS A 195 9.84 21.89 7.02
C CYS A 195 11.19 22.57 6.86
N LYS A 196 12.29 21.82 6.96
CA LYS A 196 13.65 22.33 6.73
C LYS A 196 13.83 22.85 5.31
N GLN A 197 13.30 22.14 4.32
CA GLN A 197 13.40 22.57 2.92
C GLN A 197 12.58 23.84 2.64
N ILE A 198 11.40 23.96 3.23
CA ILE A 198 10.57 25.17 3.16
C ILE A 198 11.38 26.35 3.71
N GLN A 199 11.97 26.21 4.89
CA GLN A 199 12.80 27.27 5.50
C GLN A 199 13.95 27.70 4.57
N ILE A 200 14.67 26.73 3.96
CA ILE A 200 15.77 27.01 3.02
C ILE A 200 15.25 27.81 1.81
N TRP A 201 14.11 27.43 1.24
CA TRP A 201 13.54 28.14 0.09
C TRP A 201 13.11 29.55 0.46
N GLU A 202 12.51 29.76 1.63
CA GLU A 202 12.15 31.09 2.12
C GLU A 202 13.37 31.99 2.31
N GLN A 203 14.43 31.48 2.94
CA GLN A 203 15.68 32.24 3.17
C GLN A 203 16.38 32.63 1.87
N ASN A 204 16.25 31.78 0.84
CA ASN A 204 16.84 32.06 -0.48
C ASN A 204 15.96 32.99 -1.36
N GLY A 205 14.85 33.50 -0.85
CA GLY A 205 13.94 34.38 -1.59
C GLY A 205 13.22 33.68 -2.75
N SER A 206 13.19 32.35 -2.74
CA SER A 206 12.44 31.56 -3.74
C SER A 206 10.94 31.80 -3.59
N ASN A 207 10.21 31.80 -4.70
CA ASN A 207 8.76 31.83 -4.66
C ASN A 207 8.24 30.66 -3.79
N TYR A 208 7.38 31.02 -2.85
CA TYR A 208 6.80 30.07 -1.91
C TYR A 208 5.76 29.19 -2.58
N PHE A 209 5.96 27.89 -2.43
CA PHE A 209 4.97 26.87 -2.79
C PHE A 209 4.72 25.95 -1.59
N PRO A 210 3.46 25.58 -1.29
CA PRO A 210 3.20 24.59 -0.25
C PRO A 210 3.84 23.25 -0.61
N VAL A 211 4.45 22.62 0.39
CA VAL A 211 5.03 21.28 0.28
C VAL A 211 4.03 20.27 0.84
N ALA A 212 3.57 19.35 0.02
CA ALA A 212 2.70 18.26 0.43
C ALA A 212 3.52 17.05 0.86
N VAL A 213 3.13 16.45 1.99
CA VAL A 213 3.74 15.24 2.54
C VAL A 213 2.66 14.17 2.71
N ASN A 214 2.92 12.99 2.18
CA ASN A 214 2.04 11.83 2.33
C ASN A 214 2.14 11.27 3.75
N LEU A 215 0.99 11.00 4.38
CA LEU A 215 0.89 10.30 5.65
C LEU A 215 0.05 9.03 5.50
N SER A 216 0.53 7.93 6.09
CA SER A 216 -0.26 6.71 6.24
C SER A 216 -1.34 6.86 7.31
N ALA A 217 -2.32 5.92 7.31
CA ALA A 217 -3.38 5.89 8.34
C ALA A 217 -2.81 5.87 9.76
N VAL A 218 -1.78 5.04 10.01
CA VAL A 218 -1.13 4.89 11.31
C VAL A 218 -0.51 6.21 11.80
N GLN A 219 0.04 7.00 10.89
CA GLN A 219 0.64 8.30 11.22
C GLN A 219 -0.42 9.37 11.43
N PHE A 220 -1.48 9.36 10.60
CA PHE A 220 -2.57 10.32 10.67
C PHE A 220 -3.37 10.22 11.99
N GLU A 221 -3.50 9.00 12.53
CA GLU A 221 -4.14 8.73 13.82
C GLU A 221 -3.16 8.79 15.01
N HIS A 222 -1.86 9.01 14.75
CA HIS A 222 -0.87 8.92 15.82
C HIS A 222 -0.97 10.08 16.82
N LYS A 223 -1.01 9.73 18.12
CA LYS A 223 -1.24 10.67 19.24
C LYS A 223 -0.29 11.87 19.28
N HIS A 224 0.91 11.74 18.75
CA HIS A 224 1.92 12.79 18.74
C HIS A 224 1.97 13.61 17.45
N LEU A 225 1.10 13.37 16.47
CA LEU A 225 1.11 14.10 15.19
C LEU A 225 1.08 15.62 15.39
N PHE A 226 0.13 16.11 16.18
CA PHE A 226 -0.05 17.55 16.37
C PHE A 226 1.09 18.21 17.14
N SER A 227 1.56 17.58 18.23
CA SER A 227 2.70 18.11 18.99
C SER A 227 3.99 18.13 18.17
N THR A 228 4.16 17.14 17.28
CA THR A 228 5.29 17.13 16.35
C THR A 228 5.19 18.27 15.35
N LEU A 229 4.03 18.48 14.72
CA LEU A 229 3.81 19.58 13.77
C LEU A 229 4.05 20.95 14.44
N GLU A 230 3.47 21.18 15.62
CA GLU A 230 3.67 22.40 16.39
C GLU A 230 5.16 22.64 16.68
N GLY A 231 5.87 21.61 17.12
CA GLY A 231 7.31 21.68 17.39
C GLY A 231 8.14 21.99 16.15
N LEU A 232 7.79 21.39 15.00
CA LEU A 232 8.47 21.63 13.72
C LEU A 232 8.25 23.07 13.23
N PHE A 233 7.03 23.59 13.32
CA PHE A 233 6.75 24.99 12.94
C PHE A 233 7.51 26.00 13.80
N GLN A 234 7.63 25.72 15.11
CA GLN A 234 8.44 26.54 15.99
C GLN A 234 9.93 26.42 15.69
N LYS A 235 10.44 25.19 15.47
CA LYS A 235 11.86 24.94 15.20
C LYS A 235 12.34 25.61 13.93
N TYR A 236 11.57 25.49 12.85
CA TYR A 236 11.93 26.00 11.51
C TYR A 236 11.32 27.38 11.20
N GLN A 237 10.51 27.92 12.10
CA GLN A 237 9.85 29.23 11.99
C GLN A 237 9.07 29.42 10.65
N ILE A 238 8.46 28.33 10.18
CA ILE A 238 7.64 28.33 8.97
C ILE A 238 6.15 28.49 9.32
N LYS A 239 5.39 29.02 8.38
CA LYS A 239 3.94 29.16 8.53
C LYS A 239 3.25 27.82 8.25
N PRO A 240 2.22 27.42 9.03
CA PRO A 240 1.53 26.15 8.82
C PRO A 240 0.96 25.94 7.41
N ASN A 241 0.51 27.02 6.73
CA ASN A 241 0.00 26.96 5.38
C ASN A 241 1.06 26.68 4.29
N HIS A 242 2.33 26.60 4.67
CA HIS A 242 3.45 26.21 3.80
C HIS A 242 3.61 24.68 3.76
N LEU A 243 2.98 23.96 4.67
CA LEU A 243 2.91 22.50 4.67
C LEU A 243 1.49 22.07 4.28
N ALA A 244 1.39 21.03 3.47
CA ALA A 244 0.17 20.32 3.19
C ALA A 244 0.34 18.84 3.57
N ILE A 245 -0.73 18.18 3.96
CA ILE A 245 -0.76 16.76 4.24
C ILE A 245 -1.62 16.08 3.19
N GLU A 246 -1.13 14.99 2.63
CA GLU A 246 -1.86 14.13 1.69
C GLU A 246 -2.08 12.76 2.33
N ILE A 247 -3.30 12.26 2.21
CA ILE A 247 -3.68 10.92 2.68
C ILE A 247 -4.48 10.23 1.59
N THR A 248 -4.45 8.91 1.57
CA THR A 248 -5.28 8.13 0.64
C THR A 248 -6.75 8.14 1.05
N GLU A 249 -7.66 7.89 0.08
CA GLU A 249 -9.08 7.73 0.35
C GLU A 249 -9.33 6.63 1.40
N SER A 250 -8.61 5.52 1.32
CA SER A 250 -8.69 4.42 2.29
C SER A 250 -8.36 4.89 3.71
N THR A 251 -7.36 5.74 3.88
CA THR A 251 -7.00 6.34 5.18
C THR A 251 -8.14 7.22 5.72
N ALA A 252 -8.71 8.06 4.87
CA ALA A 252 -9.81 8.95 5.27
C ALA A 252 -11.07 8.18 5.72
N MET A 253 -11.30 6.99 5.14
CA MET A 253 -12.49 6.16 5.37
C MET A 253 -12.33 5.13 6.50
N HIS A 254 -11.13 4.90 7.00
CA HIS A 254 -10.84 3.82 7.98
C HIS A 254 -11.53 4.05 9.33
N HIS A 255 -11.50 5.29 9.86
CA HIS A 255 -12.19 5.73 11.06
C HIS A 255 -12.77 7.12 10.86
N ILE A 256 -13.95 7.21 10.23
CA ILE A 256 -14.54 8.47 9.73
C ILE A 256 -14.59 9.56 10.80
N ASP A 257 -15.13 9.27 11.99
CA ASP A 257 -15.27 10.28 13.06
C ASP A 257 -13.90 10.78 13.58
N ALA A 258 -12.94 9.90 13.77
CA ALA A 258 -11.59 10.26 14.18
C ALA A 258 -10.87 11.06 13.08
N SER A 259 -11.07 10.67 11.83
CA SER A 259 -10.51 11.38 10.68
C SER A 259 -11.08 12.80 10.56
N ILE A 260 -12.38 12.99 10.73
CA ILE A 260 -13.02 14.31 10.73
C ILE A 260 -12.41 15.20 11.82
N ALA A 261 -12.28 14.69 13.05
CA ALA A 261 -11.68 15.46 14.15
C ALA A 261 -10.22 15.87 13.86
N THR A 262 -9.44 14.96 13.25
CA THR A 262 -8.06 15.24 12.82
C THR A 262 -8.02 16.27 11.71
N PHE A 263 -8.87 16.17 10.70
CA PHE A 263 -9.01 17.18 9.63
C PHE A 263 -9.34 18.56 10.18
N GLU A 264 -10.32 18.66 11.08
CA GLU A 264 -10.70 19.94 11.70
C GLU A 264 -9.55 20.56 12.47
N ARG A 265 -8.78 19.75 13.20
CA ARG A 265 -7.65 20.23 13.97
C ARG A 265 -6.51 20.71 13.06
N LEU A 266 -6.15 19.97 12.02
CA LEU A 266 -5.17 20.40 11.02
C LEU A 266 -5.60 21.70 10.34
N ARG A 267 -6.88 21.82 9.97
CA ARG A 267 -7.44 23.05 9.38
C ARG A 267 -7.36 24.24 10.35
N LYS A 268 -7.66 24.05 11.64
CA LYS A 268 -7.51 25.09 12.67
C LYS A 268 -6.06 25.53 12.83
N MET A 269 -5.09 24.64 12.62
CA MET A 269 -3.66 24.96 12.60
C MET A 269 -3.25 25.70 11.30
N GLY A 270 -4.10 25.75 10.30
CA GLY A 270 -3.80 26.38 9.00
C GLY A 270 -3.13 25.46 7.99
N ILE A 271 -3.06 24.15 8.27
CA ILE A 271 -2.49 23.14 7.37
C ILE A 271 -3.56 22.73 6.35
N LYS A 272 -3.18 22.64 5.08
CA LYS A 272 -4.04 22.08 4.02
C LYS A 272 -3.98 20.57 4.06
N VAL A 273 -5.13 19.91 3.87
CA VAL A 273 -5.20 18.47 3.71
C VAL A 273 -5.83 18.17 2.36
N ALA A 274 -5.23 17.23 1.63
CA ALA A 274 -5.74 16.69 0.38
C ALA A 274 -5.94 15.17 0.51
N ILE A 275 -6.93 14.67 -0.20
CA ILE A 275 -7.17 13.22 -0.34
C ILE A 275 -6.65 12.85 -1.72
N ASP A 276 -5.80 11.83 -1.76
CA ASP A 276 -5.21 11.26 -2.97
C ASP A 276 -5.87 9.89 -3.25
N ASP A 277 -5.77 9.40 -4.48
CA ASP A 277 -6.42 8.18 -4.95
C ASP A 277 -5.88 6.89 -4.28
#